data_b9f613e1952f6e96c0cf8083d0ad2521
#
_entry.id   b9f613e1952f6e96c0cf8083d0ad2521
#
_cell.length_a   1.000
_cell.length_b   1.000
_cell.length_c   1.000
_cell.angle_alpha   90.00
_cell.angle_beta   90.00
_cell.angle_gamma   90.00
#
_symmetry.space_group_name_H-M   'P 1'
#
loop_
_entity.id
_entity.type
_entity.pdbx_description
1 polymer ?
#
loop_
_entity_poly.entity_id
_entity_poly.type
_entity_poly.pdbx_seq_one_letter_code
_entity_poly.pdbx_strand_id
1 'polypeptide(L)'
;MYKASQRYSQLSSARSQFLDTAIECSELTLPYLVQQDLTTKQSHAKLNVPWQSVGAKAVVTLAAKLMLALLPPNTSFFKLQIRDDKLGEEIDPALRSELDLSFAKMERMVMDYIAASADRVVVHQALKHLIVSGNA
;
A
#
# COMPACT_ATOMS: atom_id res chain seq x y z
N MET A 1 -15.09 -3.92 31.52
CA MET A 1 -15.21 -3.98 30.03
C MET A 1 -15.45 -2.55 29.53
N TYR A 2 -14.49 -1.94 28.84
CA TYR A 2 -14.67 -0.57 28.33
C TYR A 2 -15.76 -0.55 27.27
N LYS A 3 -16.66 0.44 27.34
CA LYS A 3 -17.64 0.66 26.29
C LYS A 3 -16.89 1.03 24.99
N ALA A 4 -17.35 0.55 23.84
CA ALA A 4 -16.69 0.79 22.55
C ALA A 4 -16.42 2.29 22.28
N SER A 5 -17.33 3.17 22.69
CA SER A 5 -17.18 4.63 22.60
C SER A 5 -16.01 5.18 23.43
N GLN A 6 -15.78 4.64 24.62
CA GLN A 6 -14.66 5.07 25.48
C GLN A 6 -13.32 4.63 24.87
N ARG A 7 -13.26 3.41 24.33
CA ARG A 7 -12.07 2.93 23.64
C ARG A 7 -11.77 3.75 22.38
N TYR A 8 -12.80 4.09 21.62
CA TYR A 8 -12.66 4.94 20.44
C TYR A 8 -12.11 6.32 20.80
N SER A 9 -12.67 6.99 21.83
CA SER A 9 -12.18 8.31 22.25
C SER A 9 -10.74 8.27 22.76
N GLN A 10 -10.34 7.23 23.49
CA GLN A 10 -8.94 7.04 23.91
C GLN A 10 -7.99 6.87 22.72
N LEU A 11 -8.36 6.03 21.76
CA LEU A 11 -7.56 5.83 20.54
C LEU A 11 -7.50 7.08 19.68
N SER A 12 -8.60 7.82 19.58
CA SER A 12 -8.65 9.08 18.85
C SER A 12 -7.75 10.14 19.48
N SER A 13 -7.74 10.26 20.83
CA SER A 13 -6.84 11.16 21.53
C SER A 13 -5.38 10.75 21.41
N ALA A 14 -5.07 9.45 21.49
CA ALA A 14 -3.72 8.96 21.33
C ALA A 14 -3.18 9.16 19.90
N ARG A 15 -4.08 9.18 18.91
CA ARG A 15 -3.72 9.41 17.50
C ARG A 15 -3.34 10.87 17.21
N SER A 16 -3.83 11.86 17.98
CA SER A 16 -3.66 13.28 17.66
C SER A 16 -2.20 13.66 17.45
N GLN A 17 -1.29 13.20 18.31
CA GLN A 17 0.13 13.47 18.22
C GLN A 17 0.75 12.96 16.90
N PHE A 18 0.34 11.77 16.45
CA PHE A 18 0.82 11.21 15.17
C PHE A 18 0.22 11.94 13.98
N LEU A 19 -1.03 12.40 14.11
CA LEU A 19 -1.70 13.17 13.06
C LEU A 19 -1.02 14.53 12.85
N ASP A 20 -0.68 15.23 13.93
CA ASP A 20 0.03 16.51 13.85
C ASP A 20 1.38 16.36 13.14
N THR A 21 2.15 15.31 13.49
CA THR A 21 3.41 15.00 12.81
C THR A 21 3.19 14.66 11.32
N ALA A 22 2.14 13.89 11.00
CA ALA A 22 1.83 13.53 9.61
C ALA A 22 1.41 14.76 8.78
N ILE A 23 0.68 15.70 9.36
CA ILE A 23 0.31 16.96 8.72
C ILE A 23 1.57 17.79 8.43
N GLU A 24 2.44 17.97 9.42
CA GLU A 24 3.70 18.70 9.25
C GLU A 24 4.59 18.07 8.17
N CYS A 25 4.76 16.75 8.19
CA CYS A 25 5.49 16.03 7.16
C CYS A 25 4.85 16.19 5.78
N SER A 26 3.52 16.18 5.69
CA SER A 26 2.79 16.38 4.45
C SER A 26 2.99 17.81 3.91
N GLU A 27 2.92 18.82 4.76
CA GLU A 27 3.12 20.23 4.36
C GLU A 27 4.53 20.48 3.80
N LEU A 28 5.54 19.81 4.34
CA LEU A 28 6.93 19.91 3.89
C LEU A 28 7.24 19.09 2.64
N THR A 29 6.39 18.12 2.29
CA THR A 29 6.62 17.20 1.17
C THR A 29 5.54 17.31 0.11
N LEU A 30 4.40 16.66 0.35
CA LEU A 30 3.25 16.56 -0.55
C LEU A 30 1.96 16.98 0.18
N PRO A 31 1.63 18.28 0.21
CA PRO A 31 0.54 18.82 1.03
C PRO A 31 -0.85 18.23 0.75
N TYR A 32 -1.04 17.62 -0.39
CA TYR A 32 -2.32 17.01 -0.77
C TYR A 32 -2.58 15.62 -0.14
N LEU A 33 -1.55 14.99 0.48
CA LEU A 33 -1.68 13.63 1.02
C LEU A 33 -2.45 13.60 2.33
N VAL A 34 -2.17 14.53 3.23
CA VAL A 34 -2.86 14.63 4.51
C VAL A 34 -3.52 15.99 4.58
N GLN A 35 -4.81 16.02 4.30
CA GLN A 35 -5.59 17.25 4.37
C GLN A 35 -6.14 17.41 5.78
N GLN A 36 -6.05 18.63 6.33
CA GLN A 36 -6.76 19.00 7.54
C GLN A 36 -8.26 19.01 7.24
N ASP A 37 -9.08 18.60 8.23
CA ASP A 37 -10.53 18.61 8.11
C ASP A 37 -11.05 19.96 7.64
N LEU A 38 -11.53 20.02 6.41
CA LEU A 38 -12.15 21.19 5.79
C LEU A 38 -13.60 21.39 6.26
N THR A 39 -13.90 21.12 7.53
CA THR A 39 -15.24 21.26 8.13
C THR A 39 -15.72 22.70 8.23
N THR A 40 -14.85 23.66 8.06
CA THR A 40 -15.23 25.07 7.92
C THR A 40 -15.56 25.37 6.46
N LYS A 41 -16.73 25.96 6.23
CA LYS A 41 -17.34 26.35 4.95
C LYS A 41 -16.50 27.24 4.01
N GLN A 42 -15.20 27.29 4.15
CA GLN A 42 -14.28 27.97 3.26
C GLN A 42 -13.82 26.97 2.20
N SER A 43 -14.57 26.93 1.11
CA SER A 43 -14.45 26.00 -0.01
C SER A 43 -13.13 26.09 -0.80
N HIS A 44 -12.14 26.82 -0.34
CA HIS A 44 -10.86 27.02 -1.02
C HIS A 44 -9.71 27.10 -0.02
N ALA A 45 -9.53 26.06 0.80
CA ALA A 45 -8.30 25.96 1.58
C ALA A 45 -7.11 25.87 0.61
N LYS A 46 -6.34 26.92 0.57
CA LYS A 46 -5.13 26.98 -0.24
C LYS A 46 -4.12 26.04 0.41
N LEU A 47 -3.76 24.97 -0.30
CA LEU A 47 -2.70 24.07 0.14
C LEU A 47 -1.41 24.86 0.34
N ASN A 48 -0.69 24.55 1.39
CA ASN A 48 0.63 25.12 1.64
C ASN A 48 1.57 24.70 0.50
N VAL A 49 2.34 25.63 -0.04
CA VAL A 49 3.30 25.33 -1.10
C VAL A 49 4.68 25.28 -0.48
N PRO A 50 5.33 24.10 -0.41
CA PRO A 50 6.66 24.01 0.16
C PRO A 50 7.67 24.82 -0.65
N TRP A 51 8.56 25.52 0.05
CA TRP A 51 9.59 26.36 -0.55
C TRP A 51 10.62 25.58 -1.39
N GLN A 52 10.76 24.29 -1.13
CA GLN A 52 11.70 23.40 -1.81
C GLN A 52 11.01 22.11 -2.27
N SER A 53 11.36 21.65 -3.46
CA SER A 53 10.84 20.41 -4.03
C SER A 53 11.61 19.14 -3.64
N VAL A 54 12.66 19.27 -2.82
CA VAL A 54 13.53 18.12 -2.46
C VAL A 54 12.76 17.02 -1.74
N GLY A 55 11.94 17.39 -0.75
CA GLY A 55 11.10 16.44 -0.01
C GLY A 55 10.09 15.73 -0.93
N ALA A 56 9.41 16.47 -1.78
CA ALA A 56 8.47 15.92 -2.74
C ALA A 56 9.14 14.92 -3.71
N LYS A 57 10.30 15.29 -4.27
CA LYS A 57 11.08 14.41 -5.14
C LYS A 57 11.55 13.15 -4.41
N ALA A 58 12.01 13.28 -3.18
CA ALA A 58 12.45 12.15 -2.36
C ALA A 58 11.31 11.14 -2.12
N VAL A 59 10.12 11.61 -1.73
CA VAL A 59 8.94 10.76 -1.51
C VAL A 59 8.53 10.06 -2.80
N VAL A 60 8.43 10.79 -3.91
CA VAL A 60 8.03 10.20 -5.20
C VAL A 60 9.06 9.17 -5.68
N THR A 61 10.35 9.47 -5.56
CA THR A 61 11.43 8.55 -5.96
C THR A 61 11.45 7.30 -5.08
N LEU A 62 11.29 7.45 -3.77
CA LEU A 62 11.24 6.33 -2.84
C LEU A 62 10.01 5.46 -3.10
N ALA A 63 8.83 6.04 -3.27
CA ALA A 63 7.60 5.32 -3.61
C ALA A 63 7.75 4.53 -4.92
N ALA A 64 8.36 5.13 -5.95
CA ALA A 64 8.61 4.45 -7.21
C ALA A 64 9.58 3.26 -7.06
N LYS A 65 10.66 3.42 -6.29
CA LYS A 65 11.61 2.33 -5.99
C LYS A 65 10.96 1.20 -5.20
N LEU A 66 10.17 1.53 -4.18
CA LEU A 66 9.41 0.54 -3.42
C LEU A 66 8.39 -0.19 -4.29
N MET A 67 7.71 0.53 -5.18
CA MET A 67 6.79 -0.06 -6.13
C MET A 67 7.46 -1.10 -7.04
N LEU A 68 8.64 -0.78 -7.58
CA LEU A 68 9.40 -1.71 -8.41
C LEU A 68 9.92 -2.92 -7.63
N ALA A 69 10.24 -2.75 -6.36
CA ALA A 69 10.70 -3.84 -5.49
C ALA A 69 9.56 -4.77 -5.08
N LEU A 70 8.38 -4.22 -4.76
CA LEU A 70 7.23 -4.98 -4.27
C LEU A 70 6.42 -5.61 -5.40
N LEU A 71 6.23 -4.88 -6.49
CA LEU A 71 5.40 -5.29 -7.63
C LEU A 71 6.19 -5.14 -8.94
N PRO A 72 7.20 -5.96 -9.19
CA PRO A 72 7.96 -5.89 -10.42
C PRO A 72 7.05 -6.12 -11.65
N PRO A 73 7.21 -5.35 -12.75
CA PRO A 73 6.25 -5.37 -13.86
C PRO A 73 6.26 -6.65 -14.68
N ASN A 74 7.40 -7.36 -14.75
CA ASN A 74 7.60 -8.48 -15.67
C ASN A 74 7.90 -9.81 -14.99
N THR A 75 7.87 -9.86 -13.66
CA THR A 75 8.11 -11.09 -12.89
C THR A 75 6.98 -11.31 -11.91
N SER A 76 6.58 -12.58 -11.75
CA SER A 76 5.62 -12.91 -10.69
C SER A 76 6.25 -12.64 -9.32
N PHE A 77 5.54 -11.88 -8.49
CA PHE A 77 5.94 -11.56 -7.11
C PHE A 77 5.34 -12.54 -6.10
N PHE A 78 4.60 -13.54 -6.57
CA PHE A 78 4.04 -14.64 -5.77
C PHE A 78 4.19 -15.95 -6.55
N LYS A 79 4.14 -17.06 -5.82
CA LYS A 79 4.19 -18.40 -6.37
C LYS A 79 3.13 -19.27 -5.72
N LEU A 80 2.36 -19.99 -6.53
CA LEU A 80 1.39 -20.97 -6.07
C LEU A 80 2.10 -22.30 -5.85
N GLN A 81 1.94 -22.90 -4.67
CA GLN A 81 2.50 -24.20 -4.35
C GLN A 81 1.49 -25.01 -3.53
N ILE A 82 1.48 -26.30 -3.76
CA ILE A 82 0.75 -27.22 -2.87
C ILE A 82 1.61 -27.49 -1.64
N ARG A 83 0.99 -27.48 -0.48
CA ARG A 83 1.65 -27.88 0.77
C ARG A 83 1.69 -29.39 0.82
N ASP A 84 2.87 -29.95 0.85
CA ASP A 84 3.13 -31.39 0.90
C ASP A 84 2.55 -32.07 2.16
N ASP A 85 2.33 -31.28 3.25
CA ASP A 85 1.72 -31.77 4.52
C ASP A 85 0.25 -32.19 4.42
N LYS A 86 -0.47 -31.76 3.39
CA LYS A 86 -1.89 -32.12 3.16
C LYS A 86 -2.10 -33.25 2.14
N LEU A 87 -1.08 -33.60 1.43
CA LEU A 87 -1.08 -34.66 0.41
C LEU A 87 -0.36 -35.88 0.98
N GLY A 88 -1.01 -36.58 1.87
CA GLY A 88 -0.49 -37.69 2.68
C GLY A 88 0.01 -38.94 1.96
N GLU A 89 0.36 -38.90 0.68
CA GLU A 89 0.98 -39.97 -0.08
C GLU A 89 1.81 -39.39 -1.23
N GLU A 90 2.86 -40.11 -1.64
CA GLU A 90 3.73 -39.77 -2.79
C GLU A 90 2.90 -39.50 -4.03
N ILE A 91 2.83 -38.22 -4.40
CA ILE A 91 2.22 -37.84 -5.68
C ILE A 91 3.12 -38.33 -6.79
N ASP A 92 2.53 -39.02 -7.77
CA ASP A 92 3.21 -39.39 -9.02
C ASP A 92 3.94 -38.15 -9.62
N PRO A 93 5.24 -38.25 -9.91
CA PRO A 93 6.02 -37.16 -10.50
C PRO A 93 5.39 -36.55 -11.76
N ALA A 94 4.67 -37.33 -12.53
CA ALA A 94 3.96 -36.86 -13.73
C ALA A 94 2.79 -35.92 -13.34
N LEU A 95 2.00 -36.29 -12.34
CA LEU A 95 0.91 -35.48 -11.84
C LEU A 95 1.41 -34.18 -11.19
N ARG A 96 2.54 -34.24 -10.47
CA ARG A 96 3.19 -33.06 -9.89
C ARG A 96 3.60 -32.07 -10.96
N SER A 97 4.19 -32.52 -12.06
CA SER A 97 4.58 -31.67 -13.20
C SER A 97 3.37 -31.00 -13.85
N GLU A 98 2.25 -31.71 -14.00
CA GLU A 98 1.02 -31.17 -14.58
C GLU A 98 0.38 -30.11 -13.67
N LEU A 99 0.39 -30.33 -12.36
CA LEU A 99 -0.07 -29.35 -11.37
C LEU A 99 0.78 -28.08 -11.36
N ASP A 100 2.10 -28.20 -11.41
CA ASP A 100 3.02 -27.06 -11.47
C ASP A 100 2.80 -26.22 -12.73
N LEU A 101 2.52 -26.88 -13.86
CA LEU A 101 2.19 -26.22 -15.13
C LEU A 101 0.84 -25.48 -15.05
N SER A 102 -0.13 -26.06 -14.35
CA SER A 102 -1.44 -25.44 -14.12
C SER A 102 -1.32 -24.22 -13.22
N PHE A 103 -0.52 -24.31 -12.15
CA PHE A 103 -0.23 -23.16 -11.26
C PHE A 103 0.50 -22.04 -11.98
N ALA A 104 1.48 -22.36 -12.82
CA ALA A 104 2.18 -21.35 -13.60
C ALA A 104 1.22 -20.60 -14.57
N LYS A 105 0.22 -21.29 -15.12
CA LYS A 105 -0.83 -20.64 -15.93
C LYS A 105 -1.71 -19.73 -15.08
N MET A 106 -2.11 -20.18 -13.88
CA MET A 106 -2.91 -19.35 -12.95
C MET A 106 -2.12 -18.11 -12.51
N GLU A 107 -0.86 -18.25 -12.13
CA GLU A 107 0.03 -17.14 -11.79
C GLU A 107 0.08 -16.10 -12.92
N ARG A 108 0.25 -16.54 -14.15
CA ARG A 108 0.26 -15.65 -15.32
C ARG A 108 -1.07 -14.93 -15.51
N MET A 109 -2.20 -15.63 -15.41
CA MET A 109 -3.52 -14.99 -15.51
C MET A 109 -3.74 -13.93 -14.43
N VAL A 110 -3.36 -14.22 -13.19
CA VAL A 110 -3.47 -13.24 -12.09
C VAL A 110 -2.56 -12.03 -12.36
N MET A 111 -1.35 -12.25 -12.85
CA MET A 111 -0.45 -11.15 -13.23
C MET A 111 -1.02 -10.28 -14.35
N ASP A 112 -1.67 -10.88 -15.34
CA ASP A 112 -2.33 -10.16 -16.43
C ASP A 112 -3.52 -9.32 -15.90
N TYR A 113 -4.31 -9.85 -14.96
CA TYR A 113 -5.37 -9.10 -14.29
C TYR A 113 -4.83 -7.90 -13.49
N ILE A 114 -3.77 -8.12 -12.71
CA ILE A 114 -3.12 -7.03 -11.95
C ILE A 114 -2.54 -5.97 -12.89
N ALA A 115 -1.98 -6.38 -14.02
CA ALA A 115 -1.44 -5.45 -15.02
C ALA A 115 -2.53 -4.64 -15.72
N ALA A 116 -3.73 -5.23 -15.94
CA ALA A 116 -4.87 -4.57 -16.54
C ALA A 116 -5.66 -3.70 -15.56
N SER A 117 -5.52 -3.93 -14.25
CA SER A 117 -6.21 -3.19 -13.20
C SER A 117 -5.51 -1.87 -12.84
N ALA A 118 -6.19 -1.04 -12.04
CA ALA A 118 -5.62 0.17 -11.46
C ALA A 118 -4.77 -0.08 -10.19
N ASP A 119 -4.56 -1.34 -9.80
CA ASP A 119 -3.96 -1.73 -8.53
C ASP A 119 -2.57 -1.10 -8.34
N ARG A 120 -1.76 -1.07 -9.39
CA ARG A 120 -0.44 -0.43 -9.35
C ARG A 120 -0.50 1.06 -9.01
N VAL A 121 -1.48 1.77 -9.53
CA VAL A 121 -1.68 3.20 -9.26
C VAL A 121 -2.11 3.40 -7.80
N VAL A 122 -3.04 2.58 -7.33
CA VAL A 122 -3.54 2.63 -5.95
C VAL A 122 -2.43 2.29 -4.95
N VAL A 123 -1.67 1.22 -5.20
CA VAL A 123 -0.53 0.84 -4.34
C VAL A 123 0.55 1.91 -4.34
N HIS A 124 0.87 2.51 -5.49
CA HIS A 124 1.83 3.62 -5.54
C HIS A 124 1.36 4.83 -4.72
N GLN A 125 0.06 5.13 -4.73
CA GLN A 125 -0.50 6.19 -3.91
C GLN A 125 -0.45 5.82 -2.41
N ALA A 126 -0.81 4.58 -2.07
CA ALA A 126 -0.71 4.06 -0.70
C ALA A 126 0.73 4.11 -0.17
N LEU A 127 1.73 3.80 -1.00
CA LEU A 127 3.14 3.92 -0.62
C LEU A 127 3.55 5.36 -0.32
N LYS A 128 3.03 6.36 -1.04
CA LYS A 128 3.27 7.77 -0.71
C LYS A 128 2.68 8.14 0.66
N HIS A 129 1.44 7.69 0.93
CA HIS A 129 0.83 7.87 2.25
C HIS A 129 1.65 7.20 3.34
N LEU A 130 2.09 5.96 3.13
CA LEU A 130 2.92 5.23 4.08
C LEU A 130 4.22 5.97 4.41
N ILE A 131 4.91 6.52 3.39
CA ILE A 131 6.18 7.24 3.57
C ILE A 131 5.97 8.53 4.35
N VAL A 132 4.89 9.28 4.08
CA VAL A 132 4.67 10.61 4.68
C VAL A 132 3.99 10.51 6.04
N SER A 133 2.99 9.67 6.19
CA SER A 133 2.17 9.58 7.41
C SER A 133 2.46 8.33 8.27
N GLY A 134 3.27 7.39 7.79
CA GLY A 134 3.49 6.11 8.46
C GLY A 134 2.28 5.17 8.41
N ASN A 135 1.24 5.51 7.66
CA ASN A 135 0.01 4.74 7.50
C ASN A 135 -0.51 4.85 6.05
N ALA A 136 -1.13 3.79 5.55
CA ALA A 136 -1.65 3.70 4.18
C ALA A 136 -3.11 3.27 4.18
#